data_2d79e8bbac78b4250a04947e23540d03
#
_entry.id   2d79e8bbac78b4250a04947e23540d03
#
_cell.length_a   1.000
_cell.length_b   1.000
_cell.length_c   1.000
_cell.angle_alpha   90.00
_cell.angle_beta   90.00
_cell.angle_gamma   90.00
#
_symmetry.space_group_name_H-M   'P 1'
#
loop_
_entity.id
_entity.type
_entity.pdbx_description
1 polymer ?
#
loop_
_entity_poly.entity_id
_entity_poly.type
_entity_poly.pdbx_seq_one_letter_code
_entity_poly.pdbx_strand_id
1 'polypeptide(L)'
;MGKSTSKNPNINHPTANPGTPDPRAVLARDQIHDFDDPDRPDLGYPEDTVCSRCHAVYRNKHWTRDDRRAETLLQAGANQVVCAGCSIVEQRNPRGIVTLSGDYWPQHREEIFNLIRNEEARGIETNPIERIIDIREEGDRLIVETTNEKLAQKIARSINKAHSGTLVYHWPDTNRLV
;
A
#
# COMPACT_ATOMS: atom_id res chain seq x y z
N MET A 1 55.97 -41.65 -9.47
CA MET A 1 55.18 -41.21 -8.29
C MET A 1 54.24 -40.12 -8.74
N GLY A 2 53.04 -40.47 -9.13
CA GLY A 2 52.02 -39.53 -9.59
C GLY A 2 50.84 -39.55 -8.60
N LYS A 3 50.52 -38.43 -7.98
CA LYS A 3 49.34 -38.28 -7.13
C LYS A 3 48.17 -37.80 -7.97
N SER A 4 47.19 -38.68 -8.13
CA SER A 4 45.88 -38.37 -8.73
C SER A 4 45.04 -37.64 -7.71
N THR A 5 44.56 -36.43 -8.04
CA THR A 5 43.55 -35.70 -7.26
C THR A 5 42.21 -35.91 -7.92
N SER A 6 41.41 -36.74 -7.29
CA SER A 6 39.99 -36.97 -7.63
C SER A 6 39.18 -35.70 -7.39
N LYS A 7 38.57 -35.19 -8.47
CA LYS A 7 37.53 -34.17 -8.42
C LYS A 7 36.19 -34.84 -8.09
N ASN A 8 35.58 -34.42 -7.02
CA ASN A 8 34.25 -34.83 -6.62
C ASN A 8 33.19 -33.98 -7.38
N PRO A 9 32.36 -34.52 -8.23
CA PRO A 9 31.24 -33.80 -8.79
C PRO A 9 29.96 -34.32 -8.12
N ASN A 10 29.35 -33.56 -7.28
CA ASN A 10 27.89 -33.57 -7.19
C ASN A 10 27.42 -32.69 -5.99
N ILE A 11 27.25 -31.41 -6.25
CA ILE A 11 26.36 -30.59 -5.42
C ILE A 11 25.07 -30.51 -6.21
N ASN A 12 24.12 -31.38 -5.90
CA ASN A 12 22.76 -31.28 -6.39
C ASN A 12 22.14 -29.98 -5.83
N HIS A 13 22.05 -28.96 -6.66
CA HIS A 13 21.14 -27.85 -6.40
C HIS A 13 19.70 -28.39 -6.51
N PRO A 14 18.83 -28.13 -5.53
CA PRO A 14 17.42 -28.45 -5.67
C PRO A 14 16.86 -27.63 -6.84
N THR A 15 16.31 -28.33 -7.81
CA THR A 15 15.56 -27.74 -8.93
C THR A 15 14.42 -26.93 -8.36
N ALA A 16 14.46 -25.60 -8.56
CA ALA A 16 13.37 -24.72 -8.22
C ALA A 16 12.10 -25.14 -8.99
N ASN A 17 11.02 -25.33 -8.25
CA ASN A 17 9.72 -25.64 -8.81
C ASN A 17 9.26 -24.42 -9.64
N PRO A 18 8.92 -24.55 -10.93
CA PRO A 18 8.49 -23.44 -11.74
C PRO A 18 7.08 -23.01 -11.31
N GLY A 19 6.98 -21.99 -10.47
CA GLY A 19 5.69 -21.45 -9.98
C GLY A 19 5.73 -20.79 -8.63
N THR A 20 6.78 -20.92 -7.85
CA THR A 20 6.94 -20.20 -6.58
C THR A 20 7.76 -18.93 -6.84
N PRO A 21 7.21 -17.72 -6.65
CA PRO A 21 8.01 -16.50 -6.75
C PRO A 21 9.10 -16.54 -5.69
N ASP A 22 10.35 -16.30 -6.09
CA ASP A 22 11.47 -16.14 -5.16
C ASP A 22 11.16 -14.98 -4.20
N PRO A 23 11.08 -15.21 -2.88
CA PRO A 23 10.86 -14.15 -1.91
C PRO A 23 11.99 -13.12 -1.85
N ARG A 24 13.08 -13.33 -2.61
CA ARG A 24 14.20 -12.40 -2.76
C ARG A 24 14.20 -11.65 -4.10
N ALA A 25 13.21 -11.85 -4.96
CA ALA A 25 13.05 -11.03 -6.15
C ALA A 25 12.74 -9.59 -5.73
N VAL A 26 13.76 -8.86 -5.33
CA VAL A 26 13.75 -7.40 -5.28
C VAL A 26 13.68 -6.96 -6.73
N LEU A 27 12.50 -6.56 -7.19
CA LEU A 27 12.37 -5.87 -8.47
C LEU A 27 13.35 -4.70 -8.45
N ALA A 28 14.26 -4.70 -9.41
CA ALA A 28 15.21 -3.59 -9.57
C ALA A 28 14.41 -2.29 -9.61
N ARG A 29 14.86 -1.29 -8.85
CA ARG A 29 14.20 0.03 -8.73
C ARG A 29 13.99 0.71 -10.09
N ASP A 30 14.71 0.31 -11.10
CA ASP A 30 14.69 0.87 -12.46
C ASP A 30 13.52 0.38 -13.33
N GLN A 31 12.70 -0.54 -12.83
CA GLN A 31 11.49 -1.04 -13.53
C GLN A 31 10.18 -0.50 -12.94
N ILE A 32 10.25 0.42 -12.00
CA ILE A 32 9.09 1.22 -11.63
C ILE A 32 8.94 2.25 -12.73
N HIS A 33 8.26 1.89 -13.81
CA HIS A 33 7.72 2.88 -14.72
C HIS A 33 6.91 3.87 -13.87
N ASP A 34 7.17 5.16 -14.02
CA ASP A 34 6.30 6.21 -13.54
C ASP A 34 4.92 5.89 -14.13
N PHE A 35 4.06 5.24 -13.33
CA PHE A 35 2.68 5.09 -13.69
C PHE A 35 2.14 6.51 -13.79
N ASP A 36 1.71 6.86 -14.98
CA ASP A 36 0.98 8.08 -15.24
C ASP A 36 -0.26 8.05 -14.33
N ASP A 37 -0.11 8.66 -13.16
CA ASP A 37 -1.19 8.73 -12.17
C ASP A 37 -2.14 9.84 -12.63
N PRO A 38 -3.32 9.51 -13.21
CA PRO A 38 -4.23 10.50 -13.76
C PRO A 38 -4.69 11.52 -12.71
N ASP A 39 -4.53 11.21 -11.42
CA ASP A 39 -4.86 12.09 -10.31
C ASP A 39 -3.69 12.98 -9.88
N ARG A 40 -2.52 12.84 -10.53
CA ARG A 40 -1.33 13.64 -10.26
C ARG A 40 -1.10 14.63 -11.41
N PRO A 41 -1.23 15.93 -11.20
CA PRO A 41 -0.88 16.91 -12.22
C PRO A 41 0.62 16.83 -12.52
N ASP A 42 1.00 16.83 -13.79
CA ASP A 42 2.39 16.70 -14.29
C ASP A 42 3.37 17.70 -13.64
N LEU A 43 2.88 18.87 -13.28
CA LEU A 43 3.66 19.95 -12.67
C LEU A 43 3.57 20.01 -11.13
N GLY A 44 2.78 19.09 -10.51
CA GLY A 44 2.48 19.19 -9.09
C GLY A 44 1.52 20.34 -8.76
N TYR A 45 1.38 20.65 -7.47
CA TYR A 45 0.58 21.78 -7.00
C TYR A 45 1.50 22.94 -6.58
N PRO A 46 0.99 24.18 -6.58
CA PRO A 46 1.71 25.29 -5.93
C PRO A 46 2.03 24.96 -4.47
N GLU A 47 3.19 25.45 -3.99
CA GLU A 47 3.54 25.32 -2.57
C GLU A 47 2.46 25.92 -1.69
N ASP A 48 2.25 25.35 -0.50
CA ASP A 48 1.27 25.76 0.47
C ASP A 48 -0.20 25.64 -0.02
N THR A 49 -0.45 24.83 -1.05
CA THR A 49 -1.81 24.43 -1.42
C THR A 49 -2.41 23.54 -0.33
N VAL A 50 -3.69 23.76 0.02
CA VAL A 50 -4.40 23.01 1.04
C VAL A 50 -5.46 22.12 0.40
N CYS A 51 -5.58 20.88 0.89
CA CYS A 51 -6.67 20.01 0.45
C CYS A 51 -8.01 20.49 1.04
N SER A 52 -8.99 20.76 0.18
CA SER A 52 -10.33 21.22 0.60
C SER A 52 -11.14 20.18 1.39
N ARG A 53 -10.70 18.89 1.39
CA ARG A 53 -11.39 17.79 2.08
C ARG A 53 -10.72 17.42 3.40
N CYS A 54 -9.41 17.18 3.37
CA CYS A 54 -8.70 16.65 4.54
C CYS A 54 -7.72 17.62 5.17
N HIS A 55 -7.61 18.81 4.62
CA HIS A 55 -6.73 19.89 5.08
C HIS A 55 -5.23 19.53 5.08
N ALA A 56 -4.84 18.46 4.37
CA ALA A 56 -3.43 18.22 4.13
C ALA A 56 -2.81 19.39 3.37
N VAL A 57 -1.56 19.73 3.67
CA VAL A 57 -0.81 20.83 3.05
C VAL A 57 0.20 20.27 2.10
N TYR A 58 0.25 20.80 0.87
CA TYR A 58 1.24 20.41 -0.14
C TYR A 58 2.50 21.26 -0.02
N ARG A 59 3.64 20.60 0.25
CA ARG A 59 4.95 21.22 0.34
C ARG A 59 6.05 20.28 -0.12
N ASN A 60 7.07 20.84 -0.77
CA ASN A 60 8.22 20.07 -1.23
C ASN A 60 7.80 18.84 -2.05
N LYS A 61 6.79 18.98 -2.90
CA LYS A 61 6.17 17.91 -3.71
C LYS A 61 5.51 16.78 -2.91
N HIS A 62 5.17 17.00 -1.64
CA HIS A 62 4.50 16.03 -0.79
C HIS A 62 3.31 16.64 -0.06
N TRP A 63 2.27 15.82 0.14
CA TRP A 63 1.18 16.14 1.05
C TRP A 63 1.60 15.76 2.47
N THR A 64 1.39 16.68 3.41
CA THR A 64 1.70 16.49 4.83
C THR A 64 0.50 16.88 5.68
N ARG A 65 0.37 16.27 6.86
CA ARG A 65 -0.62 16.65 7.83
C ARG A 65 -0.01 17.69 8.80
N ASP A 66 -0.49 18.89 8.70
CA ASP A 66 -0.14 19.99 9.61
C ASP A 66 -1.37 20.87 9.80
N ASP A 67 -2.21 20.51 10.76
CA ASP A 67 -3.52 21.13 10.99
C ASP A 67 -3.37 22.63 11.31
N ARG A 68 -2.34 23.02 12.09
CA ARG A 68 -2.09 24.43 12.44
C ARG A 68 -1.72 25.26 11.22
N ARG A 69 -0.85 24.70 10.38
CA ARG A 69 -0.43 25.36 9.16
C ARG A 69 -1.59 25.46 8.17
N ALA A 70 -2.36 24.39 8.02
CA ALA A 70 -3.55 24.38 7.17
C ALA A 70 -4.52 25.48 7.55
N GLU A 71 -4.81 25.65 8.84
CA GLU A 71 -5.69 26.70 9.34
C GLU A 71 -5.15 28.09 9.00
N THR A 72 -3.87 28.36 9.26
CA THR A 72 -3.21 29.63 8.93
C THR A 72 -3.28 29.94 7.43
N LEU A 73 -3.01 28.94 6.59
CA LEU A 73 -3.04 29.08 5.14
C LEU A 73 -4.45 29.33 4.60
N LEU A 74 -5.45 28.65 5.15
CA LEU A 74 -6.84 28.85 4.77
C LEU A 74 -7.32 30.27 5.13
N GLN A 75 -6.94 30.79 6.30
CA GLN A 75 -7.23 32.19 6.70
C GLN A 75 -6.53 33.19 5.79
N ALA A 76 -5.36 32.87 5.27
CA ALA A 76 -4.61 33.69 4.32
C ALA A 76 -5.12 33.58 2.87
N GLY A 77 -6.15 32.76 2.58
CA GLY A 77 -6.68 32.58 1.24
C GLY A 77 -5.84 31.67 0.33
N ALA A 78 -5.18 30.69 0.91
CA ALA A 78 -4.36 29.74 0.14
C ALA A 78 -5.16 29.00 -0.93
N ASN A 79 -4.45 28.56 -1.98
CA ASN A 79 -5.03 27.73 -3.02
C ASN A 79 -5.59 26.41 -2.44
N GLN A 80 -6.76 26.01 -2.89
CA GLN A 80 -7.44 24.82 -2.42
C GLN A 80 -7.71 23.86 -3.57
N VAL A 81 -7.38 22.57 -3.37
CA VAL A 81 -7.64 21.47 -4.31
C VAL A 81 -8.04 20.23 -3.54
N VAL A 82 -8.61 19.24 -4.22
CA VAL A 82 -8.78 17.90 -3.65
C VAL A 82 -7.49 17.13 -3.86
N CYS A 83 -6.86 16.60 -2.78
CA CYS A 83 -5.64 15.80 -2.93
C CYS A 83 -5.94 14.43 -3.55
N ALA A 84 -4.93 13.78 -4.12
CA ALA A 84 -5.06 12.47 -4.76
C ALA A 84 -5.71 11.41 -3.84
N GLY A 85 -5.36 11.38 -2.55
CA GLY A 85 -5.99 10.45 -1.61
C GLY A 85 -7.50 10.67 -1.46
N CYS A 86 -7.94 11.93 -1.35
CA CYS A 86 -9.36 12.25 -1.28
C CYS A 86 -10.09 11.98 -2.59
N SER A 87 -9.46 12.26 -3.74
CA SER A 87 -10.00 11.94 -5.06
C SER A 87 -10.25 10.45 -5.23
N ILE A 88 -9.26 9.62 -4.90
CA ILE A 88 -9.37 8.15 -4.96
C ILE A 88 -10.51 7.62 -4.07
N VAL A 89 -10.67 8.19 -2.85
CA VAL A 89 -11.77 7.83 -1.95
C VAL A 89 -13.12 8.20 -2.56
N GLU A 90 -13.26 9.42 -3.10
CA GLU A 90 -14.50 9.91 -3.72
C GLU A 90 -14.88 9.08 -4.96
N GLN A 91 -13.90 8.68 -5.76
CA GLN A 91 -14.10 7.85 -6.95
C GLN A 91 -14.32 6.37 -6.64
N ARG A 92 -14.10 5.97 -5.39
CA ARG A 92 -14.12 4.55 -4.97
C ARG A 92 -13.26 3.67 -5.86
N ASN A 93 -12.03 4.13 -6.17
CA ASN A 93 -11.08 3.43 -7.03
C ASN A 93 -9.94 2.81 -6.20
N PRO A 94 -10.11 1.59 -5.64
CA PRO A 94 -9.12 0.99 -4.76
C PRO A 94 -7.85 0.62 -5.53
N ARG A 95 -6.69 0.98 -4.95
CA ARG A 95 -5.36 0.61 -5.46
C ARG A 95 -4.69 -0.48 -4.63
N GLY A 96 -5.29 -0.84 -3.49
CA GLY A 96 -4.90 -1.95 -2.65
C GLY A 96 -6.12 -2.60 -2.02
N ILE A 97 -6.17 -3.93 -2.02
CA ILE A 97 -7.27 -4.70 -1.43
C ILE A 97 -6.67 -5.74 -0.49
N VAL A 98 -7.22 -5.82 0.72
CA VAL A 98 -6.93 -6.89 1.67
C VAL A 98 -8.18 -7.73 1.82
N THR A 99 -8.07 -9.04 1.61
CA THR A 99 -9.15 -9.98 1.84
C THR A 99 -8.75 -10.94 2.95
N LEU A 100 -9.53 -10.96 4.02
CA LEU A 100 -9.43 -11.97 5.07
C LEU A 100 -10.54 -12.98 4.87
N SER A 101 -10.20 -14.26 4.99
CA SER A 101 -11.16 -15.36 4.87
C SER A 101 -10.95 -16.39 5.98
N GLY A 102 -11.96 -17.18 6.25
CA GLY A 102 -11.96 -18.25 7.25
C GLY A 102 -12.67 -17.88 8.55
N ASP A 103 -12.88 -18.87 9.39
CA ASP A 103 -13.71 -18.79 10.60
C ASP A 103 -13.08 -18.02 11.76
N TYR A 104 -11.80 -17.69 11.64
CA TYR A 104 -11.07 -17.02 12.70
C TYR A 104 -11.40 -15.52 12.82
N TRP A 105 -11.46 -14.80 11.69
CA TRP A 105 -11.64 -13.36 11.71
C TRP A 105 -12.98 -12.90 12.30
N PRO A 106 -14.12 -13.59 12.13
CA PRO A 106 -15.38 -13.16 12.75
C PRO A 106 -15.33 -13.22 14.28
N GLN A 107 -14.57 -14.18 14.85
CA GLN A 107 -14.42 -14.35 16.29
C GLN A 107 -13.52 -13.27 16.91
N HIS A 108 -12.60 -12.67 16.11
CA HIS A 108 -11.66 -11.61 16.50
C HIS A 108 -11.95 -10.27 15.81
N ARG A 109 -13.21 -10.08 15.43
CA ARG A 109 -13.68 -8.96 14.62
C ARG A 109 -13.21 -7.59 15.16
N GLU A 110 -13.47 -7.32 16.43
CA GLU A 110 -13.13 -6.03 17.03
C GLU A 110 -11.62 -5.78 17.06
N GLU A 111 -10.83 -6.78 17.38
CA GLU A 111 -9.36 -6.68 17.41
C GLU A 111 -8.81 -6.36 16.01
N ILE A 112 -9.32 -7.06 14.99
CA ILE A 112 -8.93 -6.88 13.60
C ILE A 112 -9.33 -5.49 13.11
N PHE A 113 -10.55 -5.04 13.39
CA PHE A 113 -10.99 -3.69 13.00
C PHE A 113 -10.16 -2.60 13.69
N ASN A 114 -9.85 -2.76 14.97
CA ASN A 114 -8.98 -1.83 15.69
C ASN A 114 -7.58 -1.79 15.10
N LEU A 115 -7.02 -2.94 14.72
CA LEU A 115 -5.72 -3.03 14.07
C LEU A 115 -5.74 -2.31 12.71
N ILE A 116 -6.76 -2.54 11.89
CA ILE A 116 -6.93 -1.89 10.58
C ILE A 116 -6.98 -0.37 10.74
N ARG A 117 -7.80 0.14 11.66
CA ARG A 117 -7.92 1.58 11.93
C ARG A 117 -6.63 2.20 12.46
N ASN A 118 -5.90 1.47 13.31
CA ASN A 118 -4.60 1.91 13.83
C ASN A 118 -3.55 2.03 12.72
N GLU A 119 -3.54 1.09 11.75
CA GLU A 119 -2.63 1.18 10.61
C GLU A 119 -2.98 2.35 9.68
N GLU A 120 -4.27 2.61 9.47
CA GLU A 120 -4.69 3.81 8.74
C GLU A 120 -4.25 5.09 9.45
N ALA A 121 -4.51 5.20 10.76
CA ALA A 121 -4.13 6.38 11.53
C ALA A 121 -2.63 6.67 11.44
N ARG A 122 -1.79 5.65 11.59
CA ARG A 122 -0.32 5.76 11.40
C ARG A 122 0.06 6.12 9.98
N GLY A 123 -0.67 5.56 9.00
CA GLY A 123 -0.48 5.88 7.58
C GLY A 123 -0.72 7.36 7.31
N ILE A 124 -1.84 7.88 7.75
CA ILE A 124 -2.25 9.28 7.56
C ILE A 124 -1.25 10.27 8.19
N GLU A 125 -0.68 9.97 9.34
CA GLU A 125 0.34 10.81 9.98
C GLU A 125 1.59 10.96 9.11
N THR A 126 2.00 9.88 8.44
CA THR A 126 3.19 9.87 7.59
C THR A 126 2.88 10.36 6.18
N ASN A 127 1.76 9.94 5.63
CA ASN A 127 1.30 10.25 4.29
C ASN A 127 -0.22 10.37 4.25
N PRO A 128 -0.79 11.57 4.22
CA PRO A 128 -2.24 11.79 4.23
C PRO A 128 -3.00 11.15 3.06
N ILE A 129 -2.29 10.68 2.04
CA ILE A 129 -2.88 9.96 0.91
C ILE A 129 -3.24 8.52 1.28
N GLU A 130 -2.56 7.91 2.26
CA GLU A 130 -2.82 6.54 2.73
C GLU A 130 -4.12 6.47 3.52
N ARG A 131 -5.20 5.98 2.89
CA ARG A 131 -6.55 5.93 3.49
C ARG A 131 -7.26 4.62 3.17
N ILE A 132 -8.18 4.27 4.03
CA ILE A 132 -9.18 3.24 3.77
C ILE A 132 -10.32 3.87 2.98
N ILE A 133 -10.74 3.19 1.90
CA ILE A 133 -11.88 3.58 1.08
C ILE A 133 -13.14 2.95 1.64
N ASP A 134 -13.06 1.64 1.91
CA ASP A 134 -14.21 0.87 2.41
C ASP A 134 -13.75 -0.36 3.21
N ILE A 135 -14.59 -0.78 4.14
CA ILE A 135 -14.46 -2.05 4.86
C ILE A 135 -15.82 -2.72 4.83
N ARG A 136 -15.91 -3.87 4.15
CA ARG A 136 -17.17 -4.59 4.02
C ARG A 136 -17.01 -6.09 4.29
N GLU A 137 -18.08 -6.67 4.74
CA GLU A 137 -18.21 -8.11 4.98
C GLU A 137 -18.98 -8.74 3.82
N GLU A 138 -18.40 -9.72 3.15
CA GLU A 138 -19.03 -10.45 2.04
C GLU A 138 -18.97 -11.95 2.33
N GLY A 139 -20.08 -12.51 2.84
CA GLY A 139 -20.15 -13.91 3.26
C GLY A 139 -19.16 -14.21 4.39
N ASP A 140 -18.19 -15.09 4.12
CA ASP A 140 -17.12 -15.47 5.05
C ASP A 140 -15.86 -14.59 4.94
N ARG A 141 -15.93 -13.48 4.18
CA ARG A 141 -14.79 -12.61 3.89
C ARG A 141 -14.97 -11.22 4.44
N LEU A 142 -13.86 -10.68 4.95
CA LEU A 142 -13.73 -9.25 5.23
C LEU A 142 -12.85 -8.64 4.14
N ILE A 143 -13.36 -7.62 3.46
CA ILE A 143 -12.67 -6.92 2.38
C ILE A 143 -12.36 -5.50 2.84
N VAL A 144 -11.09 -5.10 2.73
CA VAL A 144 -10.60 -3.76 3.05
C VAL A 144 -10.00 -3.15 1.79
N GLU A 145 -10.58 -2.07 1.33
CA GLU A 145 -10.13 -1.32 0.15
C GLU A 145 -9.33 -0.09 0.59
N THR A 146 -8.21 0.15 -0.04
CA THR A 146 -7.28 1.23 0.32
C THR A 146 -6.88 2.07 -0.89
N THR A 147 -6.47 3.31 -0.63
CA THR A 147 -6.02 4.26 -1.66
C THR A 147 -4.66 3.91 -2.24
N ASN A 148 -3.89 3.06 -1.59
CA ASN A 148 -2.61 2.59 -2.12
C ASN A 148 -2.24 1.19 -1.60
N GLU A 149 -1.34 0.55 -2.32
CA GLU A 149 -0.85 -0.80 -2.02
C GLU A 149 -0.05 -0.87 -0.73
N LYS A 150 0.66 0.20 -0.36
CA LYS A 150 1.50 0.24 0.85
C LYS A 150 0.65 0.09 2.11
N LEU A 151 -0.49 0.78 2.18
CA LEU A 151 -1.41 0.66 3.30
C LEU A 151 -2.01 -0.75 3.37
N ALA A 152 -2.45 -1.31 2.23
CA ALA A 152 -2.93 -2.69 2.16
C ALA A 152 -1.89 -3.68 2.70
N GLN A 153 -0.62 -3.54 2.27
CA GLN A 153 0.46 -4.39 2.76
C GLN A 153 0.75 -4.22 4.25
N LYS A 154 0.70 -2.98 4.78
CA LYS A 154 0.87 -2.72 6.22
C LYS A 154 -0.23 -3.42 7.02
N ILE A 155 -1.48 -3.24 6.62
CA ILE A 155 -2.64 -3.89 7.25
C ILE A 155 -2.49 -5.41 7.23
N ALA A 156 -2.25 -5.99 6.05
CA ALA A 156 -2.13 -7.44 5.90
C ALA A 156 -0.99 -8.03 6.74
N ARG A 157 0.19 -7.37 6.78
CA ARG A 157 1.32 -7.80 7.62
C ARG A 157 1.02 -7.69 9.11
N SER A 158 0.35 -6.62 9.53
CA SER A 158 0.00 -6.41 10.93
C SER A 158 -1.01 -7.45 11.41
N ILE A 159 -2.02 -7.77 10.59
CA ILE A 159 -2.97 -8.85 10.88
C ILE A 159 -2.24 -10.20 10.96
N ASN A 160 -1.41 -10.53 9.97
CA ASN A 160 -0.67 -11.78 9.96
C ASN A 160 0.27 -11.93 11.16
N LYS A 161 0.90 -10.84 11.58
CA LYS A 161 1.78 -10.83 12.77
C LYS A 161 1.01 -11.05 14.05
N ALA A 162 -0.19 -10.47 14.17
CA ALA A 162 -1.00 -10.56 15.38
C ALA A 162 -1.74 -11.90 15.51
N HIS A 163 -2.19 -12.48 14.41
CA HIS A 163 -3.12 -13.59 14.38
C HIS A 163 -2.59 -14.85 13.67
N SER A 164 -1.36 -14.86 13.19
CA SER A 164 -0.67 -16.04 12.63
C SER A 164 -1.45 -16.75 11.53
N GLY A 165 -1.73 -16.04 10.43
CA GLY A 165 -2.40 -16.60 9.24
C GLY A 165 -1.44 -16.93 8.11
N THR A 166 -1.98 -17.31 6.95
CA THR A 166 -1.23 -17.42 5.70
C THR A 166 -1.43 -16.12 4.91
N LEU A 167 -0.32 -15.44 4.59
CA LEU A 167 -0.34 -14.21 3.83
C LEU A 167 0.09 -14.48 2.38
N VAL A 168 -0.79 -14.17 1.43
CA VAL A 168 -0.52 -14.29 0.00
C VAL A 168 -0.66 -12.93 -0.66
N TYR A 169 0.27 -12.57 -1.53
CA TYR A 169 0.23 -11.35 -2.33
C TYR A 169 -0.15 -11.68 -3.76
N HIS A 170 -1.14 -10.96 -4.29
CA HIS A 170 -1.48 -10.97 -5.70
C HIS A 170 -1.17 -9.58 -6.27
N TRP A 171 -0.34 -9.55 -7.29
CA TRP A 171 -0.03 -8.33 -8.03
C TRP A 171 -0.83 -8.34 -9.32
N PRO A 172 -1.48 -7.24 -9.71
CA PRO A 172 -2.11 -7.18 -11.03
C PRO A 172 -1.03 -7.36 -12.10
N ASP A 173 -1.30 -8.22 -13.07
CA ASP A 173 -0.45 -8.36 -14.25
C ASP A 173 -0.44 -7.05 -15.02
N THR A 174 0.67 -6.32 -14.97
CA THR A 174 0.88 -5.04 -15.65
C THR A 174 0.96 -5.18 -17.18
N ASN A 175 0.75 -6.37 -17.73
CA ASN A 175 0.83 -6.66 -19.17
C ASN A 175 -0.52 -6.56 -19.92
N ARG A 176 -1.55 -5.92 -19.38
CA ARG A 176 -2.77 -5.60 -20.13
C ARG A 176 -2.79 -4.13 -20.52
N LEU A 177 -1.85 -3.73 -21.37
CA LEU A 177 -2.11 -2.68 -22.33
C LEU A 177 -2.66 -3.35 -23.60
N VAL A 178 -3.94 -3.29 -23.77
CA VAL A 178 -4.60 -3.47 -25.06
C VAL A 178 -5.06 -2.10 -25.51
#